data_1cf8159d3de9afb133aa48cd97a2d0c9
#
_entry.id   1cf8159d3de9afb133aa48cd97a2d0c9
#
_cell.length_a   1.000
_cell.length_b   1.000
_cell.length_c   1.000
_cell.angle_alpha   90.00
_cell.angle_beta   90.00
_cell.angle_gamma   90.00
#
_symmetry.space_group_name_H-M   'P 1'
#
loop_
_entity.id
_entity.type
_entity.pdbx_description
1 polymer ?
#
loop_
_entity_poly.entity_id
_entity_poly.type
_entity_poly.pdbx_seq_one_letter_code
_entity_poly.pdbx_strand_id
1 'polypeptide(L)'
;MKKKSLALAILLLLALLAISRIETTVKYMVIDEELGEVEMTLSKPIFSRFYNKVTFTKEGRSKTKSFEGKYKLNIYKVDLGRVNDENKFDIAFGVYSIAPWHRTPSKRVFLYKLVDLDLKPKFRCSRLINPMYDFILFDIDGDGFDEVVSIEKYKGVYSIGVYKQYDMLIERIATRKIDFRPTKLLKDKKLYIEGINIMKEINFSKEGIDLK
;
A
#
# COMPACT_ATOMS: atom_id res chain seq x y z
N MET A 1 43.98 -19.32 -22.57
CA MET A 1 43.26 -18.96 -21.34
C MET A 1 42.20 -17.86 -21.54
N LYS A 2 42.49 -16.73 -22.21
CA LYS A 2 41.56 -15.58 -22.39
C LYS A 2 40.19 -15.90 -23.04
N LYS A 3 40.13 -16.82 -24.04
CA LYS A 3 38.86 -17.17 -24.71
C LYS A 3 37.89 -17.94 -23.80
N LYS A 4 38.36 -18.83 -22.93
CA LYS A 4 37.52 -19.58 -21.98
C LYS A 4 36.92 -18.66 -20.90
N SER A 5 37.70 -17.67 -20.43
CA SER A 5 37.28 -16.66 -19.47
C SER A 5 36.20 -15.75 -20.04
N LEU A 6 36.32 -15.34 -21.32
CA LEU A 6 35.31 -14.53 -22.02
C LEU A 6 33.99 -15.29 -22.19
N ALA A 7 34.06 -16.56 -22.62
CA ALA A 7 32.86 -17.39 -22.78
C ALA A 7 32.09 -17.59 -21.46
N LEU A 8 32.84 -17.80 -20.35
CA LEU A 8 32.23 -17.92 -19.02
C LEU A 8 31.57 -16.60 -18.58
N ALA A 9 32.21 -15.46 -18.83
CA ALA A 9 31.65 -14.16 -18.50
C ALA A 9 30.34 -13.88 -19.30
N ILE A 10 30.30 -14.23 -20.57
CA ILE A 10 29.09 -14.10 -21.41
C ILE A 10 27.98 -15.01 -20.90
N LEU A 11 28.28 -16.25 -20.53
CA LEU A 11 27.31 -17.18 -19.99
C LEU A 11 26.71 -16.69 -18.66
N LEU A 12 27.54 -16.16 -17.78
CA LEU A 12 27.09 -15.55 -16.52
C LEU A 12 26.20 -14.33 -16.76
N LEU A 13 26.55 -13.47 -17.73
CA LEU A 13 25.75 -12.32 -18.11
C LEU A 13 24.36 -12.75 -18.64
N LEU A 14 24.34 -13.75 -19.53
CA LEU A 14 23.08 -14.29 -20.04
C LEU A 14 22.22 -14.92 -18.95
N ALA A 15 22.82 -15.65 -18.01
CA ALA A 15 22.12 -16.20 -16.86
C ALA A 15 21.53 -15.10 -15.97
N LEU A 16 22.28 -14.03 -15.68
CA LEU A 16 21.81 -12.87 -14.92
C LEU A 16 20.65 -12.15 -15.64
N LEU A 17 20.74 -12.01 -16.96
CA LEU A 17 19.66 -11.44 -17.77
C LEU A 17 18.41 -12.31 -17.76
N ALA A 18 18.55 -13.63 -17.82
CA ALA A 18 17.41 -14.55 -17.71
C ALA A 18 16.76 -14.47 -16.32
N ILE A 19 17.55 -14.46 -15.25
CA ILE A 19 17.06 -14.34 -13.87
C ILE A 19 16.35 -12.99 -13.65
N SER A 20 16.86 -11.91 -14.22
CA SER A 20 16.26 -10.58 -14.08
C SER A 20 14.86 -10.46 -14.70
N ARG A 21 14.49 -11.38 -15.58
CA ARG A 21 13.15 -11.47 -16.19
C ARG A 21 12.15 -12.26 -15.34
N ILE A 22 12.61 -12.98 -14.31
CA ILE A 22 11.73 -13.71 -13.41
C ILE A 22 10.96 -12.69 -12.57
N GLU A 23 9.63 -12.76 -12.64
CA GLU A 23 8.72 -11.95 -11.84
C GLU A 23 8.24 -12.74 -10.62
N THR A 24 8.13 -12.07 -9.49
CA THR A 24 7.39 -12.54 -8.32
C THR A 24 6.03 -11.86 -8.28
N THR A 25 5.00 -12.62 -7.90
CA THR A 25 3.61 -12.14 -7.91
C THR A 25 2.96 -12.32 -6.55
N VAL A 26 1.97 -11.49 -6.28
CA VAL A 26 1.03 -11.64 -5.17
C VAL A 26 -0.37 -11.37 -5.69
N LYS A 27 -1.36 -12.12 -5.19
CA LYS A 27 -2.73 -12.07 -5.65
C LYS A 27 -3.67 -11.60 -4.55
N TYR A 28 -4.69 -10.86 -4.95
CA TYR A 28 -5.79 -10.38 -4.11
C TYR A 28 -7.11 -10.59 -4.86
N MET A 29 -8.19 -10.83 -4.13
CA MET A 29 -9.54 -10.66 -4.65
C MET A 29 -9.99 -9.24 -4.34
N VAL A 30 -10.45 -8.53 -5.35
CA VAL A 30 -10.94 -7.15 -5.26
C VAL A 30 -12.33 -7.04 -5.87
N ILE A 31 -13.05 -6.00 -5.55
CA ILE A 31 -14.39 -5.75 -6.11
C ILE A 31 -14.29 -4.69 -7.21
N ASP A 32 -14.71 -5.07 -8.41
CA ASP A 32 -14.95 -4.16 -9.53
C ASP A 32 -16.40 -3.67 -9.46
N GLU A 33 -16.62 -2.39 -9.70
CA GLU A 33 -17.95 -1.77 -9.62
C GLU A 33 -18.95 -2.35 -10.63
N GLU A 34 -18.48 -2.86 -11.77
CA GLU A 34 -19.32 -3.41 -12.83
C GLU A 34 -19.31 -4.94 -12.88
N LEU A 35 -18.17 -5.55 -12.58
CA LEU A 35 -17.93 -6.98 -12.78
C LEU A 35 -17.97 -7.82 -11.49
N GLY A 36 -18.04 -7.18 -10.32
CA GLY A 36 -18.01 -7.85 -9.02
C GLY A 36 -16.60 -8.34 -8.66
N GLU A 37 -16.49 -9.58 -8.16
CA GLU A 37 -15.19 -10.14 -7.74
C GLU A 37 -14.23 -10.34 -8.91
N VAL A 38 -13.02 -9.83 -8.77
CA VAL A 38 -11.95 -9.83 -9.78
C VAL A 38 -10.63 -10.24 -9.12
N GLU A 39 -9.82 -11.06 -9.77
CA GLU A 39 -8.46 -11.33 -9.32
C GLU A 39 -7.55 -10.15 -9.70
N MET A 40 -6.89 -9.56 -8.70
CA MET A 40 -5.82 -8.58 -8.86
C MET A 40 -4.47 -9.23 -8.60
N THR A 41 -3.59 -9.21 -9.59
CA THR A 41 -2.21 -9.70 -9.47
C THR A 41 -1.23 -8.54 -9.54
N LEU A 42 -0.40 -8.37 -8.49
CA LEU A 42 0.75 -7.48 -8.54
C LEU A 42 1.99 -8.26 -8.91
N SER A 43 2.81 -7.72 -9.81
CA SER A 43 4.08 -8.33 -10.19
C SER A 43 5.25 -7.35 -10.11
N LYS A 44 6.41 -7.93 -9.82
CA LYS A 44 7.70 -7.23 -9.76
C LYS A 44 8.83 -8.16 -10.20
N PRO A 45 9.92 -7.65 -10.76
CA PRO A 45 11.16 -8.41 -10.93
C PRO A 45 11.65 -8.97 -9.58
N ILE A 46 12.24 -10.17 -9.59
CA ILE A 46 12.66 -10.89 -8.38
C ILE A 46 13.58 -10.06 -7.46
N PHE A 47 14.40 -9.18 -8.01
CA PHE A 47 15.29 -8.29 -7.26
C PHE A 47 14.68 -6.95 -6.89
N SER A 48 13.43 -6.66 -7.29
CA SER A 48 12.74 -5.42 -6.93
C SER A 48 12.11 -5.52 -5.55
N ARG A 49 12.20 -4.45 -4.78
CA ARG A 49 11.46 -4.30 -3.52
C ARG A 49 10.00 -3.91 -3.74
N PHE A 50 9.68 -3.37 -4.91
CA PHE A 50 8.41 -2.72 -5.20
C PHE A 50 7.72 -3.37 -6.39
N TYR A 51 6.40 -3.46 -6.30
CA TYR A 51 5.55 -3.83 -7.41
C TYR A 51 5.25 -2.60 -8.26
N ASN A 52 5.35 -2.73 -9.58
CA ASN A 52 5.03 -1.65 -10.51
C ASN A 52 4.10 -2.09 -11.65
N LYS A 53 3.60 -3.32 -11.59
CA LYS A 53 2.68 -3.87 -12.57
C LYS A 53 1.49 -4.50 -11.84
N VAL A 54 0.30 -4.13 -12.24
CA VAL A 54 -0.96 -4.62 -11.68
C VAL A 54 -1.81 -5.17 -12.81
N THR A 55 -2.25 -6.40 -12.70
CA THR A 55 -3.12 -7.07 -13.67
C THR A 55 -4.43 -7.45 -13.00
N PHE A 56 -5.54 -7.10 -13.60
CA PHE A 56 -6.88 -7.51 -13.19
C PHE A 56 -7.39 -8.56 -14.17
N THR A 57 -7.96 -9.64 -13.64
CA THR A 57 -8.44 -10.77 -14.45
C THR A 57 -9.83 -11.22 -13.97
N LYS A 58 -10.75 -11.33 -14.93
CA LYS A 58 -12.10 -11.87 -14.74
C LYS A 58 -12.54 -12.61 -16.00
N GLU A 59 -12.91 -13.91 -15.85
CA GLU A 59 -13.55 -14.70 -16.91
C GLU A 59 -12.81 -14.67 -18.26
N GLY A 60 -11.47 -14.81 -18.23
CA GLY A 60 -10.63 -14.78 -19.43
C GLY A 60 -10.32 -13.37 -19.98
N ARG A 61 -10.96 -12.34 -19.47
CA ARG A 61 -10.58 -10.94 -19.73
C ARG A 61 -9.48 -10.52 -18.78
N SER A 62 -8.46 -9.82 -19.28
CA SER A 62 -7.44 -9.24 -18.40
C SER A 62 -7.02 -7.86 -18.87
N LYS A 63 -6.72 -7.01 -17.90
CA LYS A 63 -6.21 -5.66 -18.14
C LYS A 63 -5.01 -5.40 -17.23
N THR A 64 -3.90 -5.00 -17.84
CA THR A 64 -2.65 -4.75 -17.11
C THR A 64 -2.31 -3.26 -17.13
N LYS A 65 -1.94 -2.74 -15.96
CA LYS A 65 -1.42 -1.38 -15.81
C LYS A 65 0.01 -1.43 -15.28
N SER A 66 0.94 -0.85 -16.05
CA SER A 66 2.34 -0.70 -15.64
C SER A 66 2.61 0.72 -15.17
N PHE A 67 3.31 0.84 -14.04
CA PHE A 67 3.69 2.11 -13.44
C PHE A 67 5.21 2.27 -13.53
N GLU A 68 5.70 2.55 -14.74
CA GLU A 68 7.14 2.66 -15.04
C GLU A 68 7.57 4.08 -15.37
N GLY A 69 8.87 4.33 -15.47
CA GLY A 69 9.45 5.62 -15.81
C GLY A 69 9.09 6.72 -14.82
N LYS A 70 8.68 7.88 -15.30
CA LYS A 70 8.32 9.06 -14.50
C LYS A 70 7.12 8.82 -13.56
N TYR A 71 6.26 7.86 -13.89
CA TYR A 71 5.04 7.55 -13.13
C TYR A 71 5.17 6.31 -12.24
N LYS A 72 6.38 5.91 -11.93
CA LYS A 72 6.67 4.77 -11.07
C LYS A 72 6.07 4.96 -9.68
N LEU A 73 5.15 4.09 -9.30
CA LEU A 73 4.50 4.16 -7.99
C LEU A 73 5.34 3.53 -6.88
N ASN A 74 6.10 2.46 -7.20
CA ASN A 74 6.82 1.67 -6.20
C ASN A 74 5.87 1.18 -5.09
N ILE A 75 4.88 0.37 -5.48
CA ILE A 75 3.89 -0.19 -4.55
C ILE A 75 4.61 -1.15 -3.61
N TYR A 76 4.50 -0.94 -2.30
CA TYR A 76 5.09 -1.79 -1.28
C TYR A 76 4.06 -2.50 -0.41
N LYS A 77 2.81 -2.03 -0.42
CA LYS A 77 1.71 -2.57 0.36
C LYS A 77 0.38 -2.36 -0.37
N VAL A 78 -0.53 -3.29 -0.19
CA VAL A 78 -1.93 -3.18 -0.61
C VAL A 78 -2.80 -3.41 0.61
N ASP A 79 -3.87 -2.65 0.71
CA ASP A 79 -4.96 -2.92 1.62
C ASP A 79 -6.30 -2.66 0.92
N LEU A 80 -7.34 -3.32 1.38
CA LEU A 80 -8.67 -3.26 0.80
C LEU A 80 -9.67 -2.86 1.88
N GLY A 81 -10.60 -1.96 1.53
CA GLY A 81 -11.60 -1.50 2.46
C GLY A 81 -12.60 -0.53 1.84
N ARG A 82 -13.54 -0.03 2.63
CA ARG A 82 -14.54 0.98 2.24
C ARG A 82 -14.22 2.29 2.92
N VAL A 83 -13.58 3.22 2.22
CA VAL A 83 -13.02 4.43 2.86
C VAL A 83 -14.02 5.58 2.98
N ASN A 84 -14.89 5.77 2.07
CA ASN A 84 -16.00 6.69 2.17
C ASN A 84 -16.99 6.33 1.09
N ASP A 85 -18.21 6.21 1.47
CA ASP A 85 -19.31 6.06 0.55
C ASP A 85 -19.62 4.63 0.04
N GLU A 86 -20.91 4.32 0.11
CA GLU A 86 -21.65 3.60 -0.93
C GLU A 86 -21.25 2.17 -1.25
N ASN A 87 -21.27 1.22 -0.41
CA ASN A 87 -21.17 -0.21 -0.79
C ASN A 87 -20.01 -0.59 -1.74
N LYS A 88 -19.04 0.30 -1.92
CA LYS A 88 -17.92 0.17 -2.85
C LYS A 88 -16.62 -0.05 -2.12
N PHE A 89 -15.83 -1.00 -2.62
CA PHE A 89 -14.51 -1.29 -2.07
C PHE A 89 -13.45 -0.44 -2.75
N ASP A 90 -12.56 0.09 -1.94
CA ASP A 90 -11.39 0.84 -2.38
C ASP A 90 -10.14 -0.05 -2.32
N ILE A 91 -9.23 0.18 -3.25
CA ILE A 91 -7.90 -0.41 -3.26
C ILE A 91 -6.91 0.64 -2.78
N ALA A 92 -6.34 0.45 -1.59
CA ALA A 92 -5.31 1.32 -1.05
C ALA A 92 -3.93 0.80 -1.41
N PHE A 93 -3.18 1.53 -2.22
CA PHE A 93 -1.77 1.27 -2.48
C PHE A 93 -0.88 2.10 -1.57
N GLY A 94 -0.06 1.41 -0.77
CA GLY A 94 1.11 2.00 -0.15
C GLY A 94 2.20 2.16 -1.18
N VAL A 95 2.58 3.38 -1.50
CA VAL A 95 3.55 3.69 -2.55
C VAL A 95 4.76 4.44 -1.99
N TYR A 96 5.92 4.25 -2.61
CA TYR A 96 7.13 5.04 -2.33
C TYR A 96 7.48 5.90 -3.54
N SER A 97 6.98 7.12 -3.54
CA SER A 97 7.02 8.00 -4.71
C SER A 97 7.16 9.47 -4.33
N ILE A 98 7.44 10.30 -5.32
CA ILE A 98 7.27 11.76 -5.23
C ILE A 98 5.79 12.12 -5.50
N ALA A 99 5.37 13.30 -5.06
CA ALA A 99 4.08 13.90 -5.43
C ALA A 99 4.30 15.31 -5.99
N PRO A 100 3.34 15.87 -6.76
CA PRO A 100 3.49 17.20 -7.36
C PRO A 100 3.88 18.29 -6.36
N TRP A 101 3.25 18.29 -5.19
CA TRP A 101 3.47 19.30 -4.13
C TRP A 101 4.48 18.85 -3.06
N HIS A 102 5.05 17.63 -3.19
CA HIS A 102 6.06 17.12 -2.26
C HIS A 102 7.05 16.25 -3.02
N ARG A 103 8.08 16.87 -3.56
CA ARG A 103 9.05 16.22 -4.47
C ARG A 103 10.07 15.31 -3.80
N THR A 104 10.02 15.19 -2.47
CA THR A 104 10.84 14.21 -1.73
C THR A 104 10.20 12.82 -1.81
N PRO A 105 10.92 11.77 -2.23
CA PRO A 105 10.41 10.40 -2.17
C PRO A 105 10.02 10.02 -0.75
N SER A 106 8.80 9.56 -0.57
CA SER A 106 8.28 9.16 0.73
C SER A 106 7.16 8.12 0.58
N LYS A 107 6.85 7.43 1.67
CA LYS A 107 5.69 6.55 1.74
C LYS A 107 4.41 7.36 1.70
N ARG A 108 3.44 6.90 0.92
CA ARG A 108 2.13 7.53 0.72
C ARG A 108 1.05 6.48 0.63
N VAL A 109 -0.18 6.85 0.88
CA VAL A 109 -1.36 6.05 0.59
C VAL A 109 -2.12 6.67 -0.58
N PHE A 110 -2.42 5.85 -1.60
CA PHE A 110 -3.22 6.23 -2.75
C PHE A 110 -4.42 5.31 -2.83
N LEU A 111 -5.61 5.89 -2.92
CA LEU A 111 -6.87 5.17 -3.03
C LEU A 111 -7.32 5.12 -4.48
N TYR A 112 -7.73 3.94 -4.90
CA TYR A 112 -8.27 3.67 -6.22
C TYR A 112 -9.57 2.88 -6.08
N LYS A 113 -10.45 3.02 -7.08
CA LYS A 113 -11.56 2.13 -7.33
C LYS A 113 -11.32 1.37 -8.63
N LEU A 114 -11.93 0.22 -8.78
CA LEU A 114 -11.87 -0.60 -9.97
C LEU A 114 -13.19 -0.53 -10.72
N VAL A 115 -13.15 -0.16 -12.00
CA VAL A 115 -14.32 -0.05 -12.87
C VAL A 115 -13.97 -0.64 -14.23
N ASP A 116 -14.63 -1.70 -14.65
CA ASP A 116 -14.35 -2.45 -15.90
C ASP A 116 -12.86 -2.80 -16.05
N LEU A 117 -12.31 -3.41 -15.01
CA LEU A 117 -10.89 -3.79 -14.91
C LEU A 117 -9.90 -2.61 -15.04
N ASP A 118 -10.36 -1.36 -14.91
CA ASP A 118 -9.49 -0.18 -14.96
C ASP A 118 -9.41 0.53 -13.61
N LEU A 119 -8.18 0.81 -13.16
CA LEU A 119 -7.91 1.57 -11.94
C LEU A 119 -8.25 3.04 -12.15
N LYS A 120 -9.27 3.50 -11.46
CA LYS A 120 -9.63 4.92 -11.39
C LYS A 120 -9.08 5.52 -10.10
N PRO A 121 -8.29 6.58 -10.15
CA PRO A 121 -7.81 7.24 -8.94
C PRO A 121 -9.00 7.88 -8.21
N LYS A 122 -9.15 7.57 -6.92
CA LYS A 122 -10.12 8.20 -6.01
C LYS A 122 -9.44 9.31 -5.23
N PHE A 123 -8.32 8.99 -4.58
CA PHE A 123 -7.56 9.94 -3.80
C PHE A 123 -6.07 9.61 -3.82
N ARG A 124 -5.23 10.61 -4.04
CA ARG A 124 -3.76 10.46 -4.02
C ARG A 124 -3.15 11.45 -3.03
N CYS A 125 -2.94 11.00 -1.81
CA CYS A 125 -2.38 11.80 -0.73
C CYS A 125 -0.96 12.25 -1.06
N SER A 126 -0.71 13.56 -1.07
CA SER A 126 0.64 14.08 -1.23
C SER A 126 1.53 13.77 -0.02
N ARG A 127 0.98 13.86 1.19
CA ARG A 127 1.56 13.40 2.44
C ARG A 127 0.48 13.42 3.53
N LEU A 128 0.64 12.56 4.55
CA LEU A 128 -0.03 12.73 5.84
C LEU A 128 0.64 13.87 6.64
N ILE A 129 0.12 14.19 7.81
CA ILE A 129 0.67 15.28 8.63
C ILE A 129 2.13 15.01 8.99
N ASN A 130 2.44 13.77 9.39
CA ASN A 130 3.82 13.32 9.61
C ASN A 130 4.24 12.28 8.56
N PRO A 131 5.55 12.02 8.39
CA PRO A 131 6.02 10.96 7.50
C PRO A 131 5.47 9.60 7.89
N MET A 132 4.76 8.95 6.96
CA MET A 132 4.15 7.64 7.15
C MET A 132 5.19 6.53 7.19
N TYR A 133 5.08 5.63 8.17
CA TYR A 133 5.89 4.42 8.29
C TYR A 133 5.14 3.19 7.79
N ASP A 134 3.88 3.02 8.21
CA ASP A 134 2.95 1.98 7.77
C ASP A 134 1.52 2.53 7.79
N PHE A 135 0.58 1.83 7.16
CA PHE A 135 -0.85 2.16 7.19
C PHE A 135 -1.72 0.92 7.05
N ILE A 136 -2.98 1.05 7.38
CA ILE A 136 -4.03 0.05 7.16
C ILE A 136 -5.36 0.78 7.02
N LEU A 137 -6.32 0.17 6.32
CA LEU A 137 -7.71 0.60 6.30
C LEU A 137 -8.47 -0.18 7.37
N PHE A 138 -9.20 0.49 8.24
CA PHE A 138 -9.96 -0.15 9.31
C PHE A 138 -11.07 0.78 9.80
N ASP A 139 -12.29 0.25 9.89
CA ASP A 139 -13.43 0.93 10.51
C ASP A 139 -13.20 1.01 12.02
N ILE A 140 -12.55 2.09 12.45
CA ILE A 140 -12.09 2.24 13.84
C ILE A 140 -13.14 2.92 14.72
N ASP A 141 -14.06 3.69 14.13
CA ASP A 141 -15.14 4.38 14.85
C ASP A 141 -16.48 3.64 14.77
N GLY A 142 -16.57 2.57 13.98
CA GLY A 142 -17.74 1.71 13.87
C GLY A 142 -18.86 2.30 13.02
N ASP A 143 -18.56 3.27 12.15
CA ASP A 143 -19.57 3.89 11.27
C ASP A 143 -19.82 3.12 9.97
N GLY A 144 -19.07 2.03 9.74
CA GLY A 144 -19.16 1.16 8.56
C GLY A 144 -18.22 1.54 7.43
N PHE A 145 -17.39 2.58 7.61
CA PHE A 145 -16.37 3.01 6.67
C PHE A 145 -14.97 2.91 7.28
N ASP A 146 -14.01 2.59 6.46
CA ASP A 146 -12.64 2.41 6.93
C ASP A 146 -11.88 3.74 6.94
N GLU A 147 -11.29 4.09 8.07
CA GLU A 147 -10.29 5.13 8.17
C GLU A 147 -8.92 4.64 7.69
N VAL A 148 -8.09 5.58 7.24
CA VAL A 148 -6.66 5.33 7.07
C VAL A 148 -5.98 5.45 8.44
N VAL A 149 -5.70 4.32 9.07
CA VAL A 149 -4.90 4.27 10.30
C VAL A 149 -3.44 4.14 9.92
N SER A 150 -2.60 5.03 10.41
CA SER A 150 -1.18 5.08 10.06
C SER A 150 -0.27 5.01 11.27
N ILE A 151 0.89 4.39 11.10
CA ILE A 151 2.06 4.64 11.94
C ILE A 151 2.84 5.77 11.28
N GLU A 152 3.13 6.81 12.05
CA GLU A 152 3.91 7.96 11.61
C GLU A 152 5.20 8.09 12.41
N LYS A 153 6.24 8.67 11.81
CA LYS A 153 7.49 8.98 12.50
C LYS A 153 7.94 10.39 12.21
N TYR A 154 8.04 11.21 13.24
CA TYR A 154 8.55 12.57 13.13
C TYR A 154 9.57 12.88 14.23
N LYS A 155 10.76 13.37 13.87
CA LYS A 155 11.87 13.69 14.79
C LYS A 155 12.15 12.58 15.82
N GLY A 156 12.15 11.32 15.36
CA GLY A 156 12.43 10.16 16.21
C GLY A 156 11.24 9.62 16.99
N VAL A 157 10.15 10.37 17.11
CA VAL A 157 8.93 9.98 17.83
C VAL A 157 7.98 9.24 16.90
N TYR A 158 7.46 8.12 17.35
CA TYR A 158 6.39 7.40 16.65
C TYR A 158 5.03 7.82 17.18
N SER A 159 4.05 7.83 16.31
CA SER A 159 2.64 8.07 16.64
C SER A 159 1.72 7.25 15.76
N ILE A 160 0.51 7.01 16.25
CA ILE A 160 -0.62 6.55 15.45
C ILE A 160 -1.35 7.81 14.98
N GLY A 161 -1.74 7.85 13.71
CA GLY A 161 -2.66 8.83 13.15
C GLY A 161 -3.87 8.13 12.57
N VAL A 162 -5.06 8.61 12.87
CA VAL A 162 -6.32 8.17 12.27
C VAL A 162 -6.83 9.27 11.35
N TYR A 163 -7.11 8.90 10.12
CA TYR A 163 -7.47 9.84 9.07
C TYR A 163 -8.77 9.43 8.39
N LYS A 164 -9.73 10.33 8.37
CA LYS A 164 -10.97 10.20 7.62
C LYS A 164 -10.86 10.92 6.28
N GLN A 165 -11.32 10.29 5.22
CA GLN A 165 -11.29 10.87 3.88
C GLN A 165 -12.66 11.47 3.56
N TYR A 166 -12.68 12.72 3.11
CA TYR A 166 -13.86 13.45 2.66
C TYR A 166 -13.60 13.97 1.25
N ASP A 167 -14.26 13.40 0.24
CA ASP A 167 -14.07 13.76 -1.16
C ASP A 167 -12.59 13.85 -1.58
N MET A 168 -12.10 15.07 -1.78
CA MET A 168 -10.72 15.36 -2.19
C MET A 168 -9.78 15.67 -1.01
N LEU A 169 -10.27 15.56 0.23
CA LEU A 169 -9.51 15.87 1.44
C LEU A 169 -9.31 14.62 2.28
N ILE A 170 -8.26 14.66 3.08
CA ILE A 170 -8.03 13.71 4.16
C ILE A 170 -7.72 14.50 5.44
N GLU A 171 -8.48 14.25 6.48
CA GLU A 171 -8.37 14.94 7.75
C GLU A 171 -7.90 13.98 8.84
N ARG A 172 -6.98 14.42 9.69
CA ARG A 172 -6.59 13.65 10.87
C ARG A 172 -7.57 13.91 11.99
N ILE A 173 -8.39 12.89 12.31
CA ILE A 173 -9.39 12.96 13.38
C ILE A 173 -8.82 12.60 14.74
N ALA A 174 -7.73 11.82 14.80
CA ALA A 174 -7.06 11.49 16.06
C ALA A 174 -5.57 11.22 15.87
N THR A 175 -4.82 11.37 16.96
CA THR A 175 -3.42 10.98 17.04
C THR A 175 -3.02 10.57 18.44
N ARG A 176 -2.12 9.56 18.56
CA ARG A 176 -1.51 9.15 19.83
C ARG A 176 -0.03 8.89 19.66
N LYS A 177 0.81 9.47 20.50
CA LYS A 177 2.24 9.11 20.58
C LYS A 177 2.38 7.70 21.16
N ILE A 178 3.38 6.98 20.69
CA ILE A 178 3.74 5.64 21.17
C ILE A 178 5.18 5.65 21.69
N ASP A 179 5.39 4.93 22.77
CA ASP A 179 6.65 4.87 23.54
C ASP A 179 7.55 3.70 23.14
N PHE A 180 7.14 2.90 22.16
CA PHE A 180 7.93 1.80 21.63
C PHE A 180 8.15 1.96 20.12
N ARG A 181 9.07 1.17 19.57
CA ARG A 181 9.32 1.12 18.13
C ARG A 181 8.37 0.14 17.45
N PRO A 182 7.38 0.63 16.70
CA PRO A 182 6.45 -0.23 15.97
C PRO A 182 7.11 -0.83 14.73
N THR A 183 6.60 -1.98 14.31
CA THR A 183 7.02 -2.68 13.07
C THR A 183 5.94 -2.60 12.00
N LYS A 184 4.68 -2.84 12.36
CA LYS A 184 3.53 -2.83 11.44
C LYS A 184 2.20 -2.71 12.18
N LEU A 185 1.16 -2.44 11.38
CA LEU A 185 -0.24 -2.58 11.78
C LEU A 185 -0.76 -3.94 11.30
N LEU A 186 -1.65 -4.53 12.08
CA LEU A 186 -2.33 -5.79 11.79
C LEU A 186 -3.82 -5.62 12.06
N LYS A 187 -4.66 -6.23 11.22
CA LYS A 187 -6.11 -6.28 11.41
C LYS A 187 -6.64 -7.69 11.27
N ASP A 188 -7.62 -8.00 12.10
CA ASP A 188 -8.54 -9.10 11.99
C ASP A 188 -9.93 -8.55 12.38
N LYS A 189 -10.59 -9.06 13.41
CA LYS A 189 -11.78 -8.43 14.01
C LYS A 189 -11.47 -7.15 14.78
N LYS A 190 -10.22 -6.94 15.09
CA LYS A 190 -9.66 -5.80 15.82
C LYS A 190 -8.41 -5.30 15.14
N LEU A 191 -8.01 -4.10 15.53
CA LEU A 191 -6.80 -3.46 15.03
C LEU A 191 -5.67 -3.56 16.07
N TYR A 192 -4.49 -3.93 15.61
CA TYR A 192 -3.31 -4.09 16.45
C TYR A 192 -2.11 -3.34 15.90
N ILE A 193 -1.25 -2.89 16.81
CA ILE A 193 0.09 -2.40 16.48
C ILE A 193 1.13 -3.35 17.07
N GLU A 194 2.01 -3.84 16.19
CA GLU A 194 3.11 -4.74 16.56
C GLU A 194 4.41 -3.95 16.66
N GLY A 195 5.22 -4.27 17.67
CA GLY A 195 6.60 -3.83 17.84
C GLY A 195 7.50 -5.01 18.19
N ILE A 196 8.75 -4.74 18.58
CA ILE A 196 9.68 -5.80 19.01
C ILE A 196 9.21 -6.33 20.38
N ASN A 197 8.81 -7.60 20.44
CA ASN A 197 8.31 -8.28 21.63
C ASN A 197 7.08 -7.62 22.29
N ILE A 198 6.31 -6.84 21.54
CA ILE A 198 5.09 -6.18 22.01
C ILE A 198 4.04 -6.15 20.93
N MET A 199 2.81 -6.41 21.33
CA MET A 199 1.62 -6.22 20.49
C MET A 199 0.53 -5.58 21.35
N LYS A 200 -0.07 -4.51 20.86
CA LYS A 200 -1.13 -3.79 21.54
C LYS A 200 -2.34 -3.65 20.64
N GLU A 201 -3.52 -3.82 21.21
CA GLU A 201 -4.79 -3.51 20.55
C GLU A 201 -4.97 -1.99 20.50
N ILE A 202 -5.38 -1.48 19.34
CA ILE A 202 -5.72 -0.08 19.13
C ILE A 202 -7.23 0.05 19.27
N ASN A 203 -7.70 0.84 20.23
CA ASN A 203 -9.09 1.17 20.40
C ASN A 203 -9.29 2.66 20.14
N PHE A 204 -10.47 3.03 19.65
CA PHE A 204 -10.85 4.40 19.37
C PHE A 204 -12.15 4.74 20.10
N SER A 205 -12.21 5.94 20.65
CA SER A 205 -13.38 6.46 21.34
C SER A 205 -13.47 7.98 21.18
N LYS A 206 -14.49 8.59 21.74
CA LYS A 206 -14.63 10.06 21.79
C LYS A 206 -13.45 10.74 22.52
N GLU A 207 -12.76 10.01 23.39
CA GLU A 207 -11.58 10.49 24.12
C GLU A 207 -10.29 10.36 23.28
N GLY A 208 -10.34 9.68 22.15
CA GLY A 208 -9.24 9.45 21.22
C GLY A 208 -8.80 8.00 21.14
N ILE A 209 -7.50 7.78 20.86
CA ILE A 209 -6.90 6.45 20.66
C ILE A 209 -6.40 5.92 21.99
N ASP A 210 -6.72 4.67 22.31
CA ASP A 210 -6.17 3.91 23.44
C ASP A 210 -5.41 2.66 22.98
N LEU A 211 -4.41 2.24 23.77
CA LEU A 211 -3.56 1.07 23.53
C LEU A 211 -3.65 0.12 24.72
N LYS A 212 -4.18 -1.07 24.49
CA LYS A 212 -4.29 -2.16 25.47
C LYS A 212 -3.32 -3.29 25.23
#